data_5c3655112c37078018da328bd0da7a09
#
_entry.id   5c3655112c37078018da328bd0da7a09
#
_cell.length_a   1.000
_cell.length_b   1.000
_cell.length_c   1.000
_cell.angle_alpha   90.00
_cell.angle_beta   90.00
_cell.angle_gamma   90.00
#
_symmetry.space_group_name_H-M   'P 1'
#
loop_
_entity.id
_entity.type
_entity.pdbx_description
1 polymer ?
#
loop_
_entity_poly.entity_id
_entity_poly.type
_entity_poly.pdbx_seq_one_letter_code
_entity_poly.pdbx_strand_id
1 'polypeptide(L)'
;PKRPKIKWPNGARVAVWIILNVEYFPLDQPIPKGTGHTPDVVGWSKRDYGNRVGFWRLLKLFQKYGFPVTANTNVDICDAHPEIIQAGIDAGWEFMAHGESNSRPMHKIDPDQEHSVIKNTLDKLESATGKRPKGWMGPGMHETWNTLDYLAEEKLLYCADWINDDQPYMMRTPGHEIVSMPYGEHPHDNGAINRMHYSPAEFEQMIKDAFDTLYEEGAETGMVLPIGLH
;
A
#
# COMPACT_ATOMS: atom_id res chain seq x y z
N PRO A 1 15.90 13.92 -17.51
CA PRO A 1 16.89 12.85 -17.62
C PRO A 1 16.54 11.90 -18.76
N LYS A 2 17.57 11.38 -19.45
CA LYS A 2 17.35 10.36 -20.50
C LYS A 2 17.12 9.01 -19.83
N ARG A 3 15.87 8.61 -19.65
CA ARG A 3 15.50 7.26 -19.20
C ARG A 3 14.66 6.55 -20.28
N PRO A 4 14.60 5.21 -20.28
CA PRO A 4 13.78 4.48 -21.23
C PRO A 4 12.30 4.91 -21.13
N LYS A 5 11.64 5.05 -22.29
CA LYS A 5 10.20 5.33 -22.31
C LYS A 5 9.42 4.07 -21.95
N ILE A 6 8.52 4.21 -20.98
CA ILE A 6 7.61 3.14 -20.60
C ILE A 6 6.48 3.07 -21.65
N LYS A 7 6.11 1.83 -22.02
CA LYS A 7 4.98 1.57 -22.90
C LYS A 7 4.07 0.58 -22.22
N TRP A 8 2.89 1.05 -21.85
CA TRP A 8 1.86 0.17 -21.30
C TRP A 8 1.22 -0.69 -22.38
N PRO A 9 0.66 -1.86 -22.06
CA PRO A 9 -0.11 -2.68 -22.98
C PRO A 9 -1.24 -1.87 -23.66
N ASN A 10 -1.61 -2.27 -24.87
CA ASN A 10 -2.70 -1.68 -25.64
C ASN A 10 -2.57 -0.17 -25.95
N GLY A 11 -1.35 0.39 -25.84
CA GLY A 11 -1.12 1.81 -26.06
C GLY A 11 -1.70 2.72 -24.98
N ALA A 12 -1.99 2.17 -23.79
CA ALA A 12 -2.45 2.96 -22.65
C ALA A 12 -1.39 3.98 -22.23
N ARG A 13 -1.82 5.16 -21.85
CA ARG A 13 -0.97 6.25 -21.38
C ARG A 13 -0.76 6.23 -19.89
N VAL A 14 -1.78 5.84 -19.14
CA VAL A 14 -1.79 5.82 -17.67
C VAL A 14 -2.21 4.43 -17.19
N ALA A 15 -1.45 3.88 -16.25
CA ALA A 15 -1.86 2.74 -15.45
C ALA A 15 -2.50 3.26 -14.16
N VAL A 16 -3.80 3.09 -14.00
CA VAL A 16 -4.49 3.44 -12.76
C VAL A 16 -4.29 2.30 -11.76
N TRP A 17 -3.70 2.60 -10.61
CA TRP A 17 -3.40 1.64 -9.56
C TRP A 17 -4.20 1.97 -8.29
N ILE A 18 -5.21 1.16 -8.00
CA ILE A 18 -6.03 1.30 -6.80
C ILE A 18 -5.41 0.48 -5.67
N ILE A 19 -5.02 1.15 -4.60
CA ILE A 19 -4.41 0.53 -3.43
C ILE A 19 -5.36 0.74 -2.24
N LEU A 20 -5.85 -0.37 -1.68
CA LEU A 20 -6.59 -0.35 -0.42
C LEU A 20 -5.66 -0.75 0.72
N ASN A 21 -5.41 0.18 1.63
CA ASN A 21 -4.62 -0.07 2.83
C ASN A 21 -5.50 -0.80 3.87
N VAL A 22 -5.22 -2.08 4.07
CA VAL A 22 -5.89 -2.95 5.04
C VAL A 22 -5.01 -3.02 6.28
N GLU A 23 -5.19 -2.01 7.13
CA GLU A 23 -4.31 -1.75 8.27
C GLU A 23 -4.86 -2.34 9.57
N TYR A 24 -3.95 -2.80 10.41
CA TYR A 24 -4.23 -3.29 11.75
C TYR A 24 -3.45 -2.51 12.81
N PHE A 25 -4.13 -2.22 13.91
CA PHE A 25 -3.58 -1.55 15.08
C PHE A 25 -3.99 -2.35 16.31
N PRO A 26 -3.08 -3.08 16.97
CA PRO A 26 -3.40 -3.76 18.24
C PRO A 26 -3.86 -2.76 19.31
N LEU A 27 -4.92 -3.10 20.07
CA LEU A 27 -5.47 -2.22 21.11
C LEU A 27 -4.50 -2.00 22.28
N ASP A 28 -3.63 -2.98 22.51
CA ASP A 28 -2.62 -3.00 23.58
C ASP A 28 -1.28 -2.36 23.16
N GLN A 29 -1.21 -1.76 21.98
CA GLN A 29 -0.02 -1.08 21.48
C GLN A 29 -0.30 0.40 21.21
N PRO A 30 0.74 1.26 21.26
CA PRO A 30 0.61 2.66 20.93
C PRO A 30 0.19 2.85 19.47
N ILE A 31 -0.78 3.72 19.23
CA ILE A 31 -1.19 4.11 17.90
C ILE A 31 -0.30 5.26 17.42
N PRO A 32 0.34 5.15 16.25
CA PRO A 32 1.12 6.24 15.68
C PRO A 32 0.28 7.52 15.53
N LYS A 33 0.80 8.64 16.03
CA LYS A 33 0.10 9.94 16.07
C LYS A 33 -1.24 9.92 16.85
N GLY A 34 -1.41 8.94 17.75
CA GLY A 34 -2.52 8.87 18.71
C GLY A 34 -2.24 9.68 19.96
N THR A 35 -2.97 9.35 21.05
CA THR A 35 -2.89 10.07 22.33
C THR A 35 -1.60 9.80 23.13
N GLY A 36 -0.79 8.84 22.70
CA GLY A 36 0.46 8.44 23.36
C GLY A 36 0.29 7.51 24.57
N HIS A 37 -0.94 7.14 24.92
CA HIS A 37 -1.24 6.17 25.97
C HIS A 37 -1.93 4.92 25.42
N THR A 38 -1.91 3.85 26.19
CA THR A 38 -2.54 2.57 25.85
C THR A 38 -3.46 2.16 27.02
N PRO A 39 -4.75 1.76 26.74
CA PRO A 39 -5.38 1.73 25.43
C PRO A 39 -5.84 3.11 24.94
N ASP A 40 -5.58 3.44 23.67
CA ASP A 40 -6.19 4.59 22.99
C ASP A 40 -7.50 4.16 22.31
N VAL A 41 -8.58 4.07 23.07
CA VAL A 41 -9.87 3.54 22.59
C VAL A 41 -10.42 4.35 21.42
N VAL A 42 -10.31 5.68 21.44
CA VAL A 42 -10.84 6.54 20.39
C VAL A 42 -9.99 6.42 19.11
N GLY A 43 -8.68 6.48 19.25
CA GLY A 43 -7.76 6.32 18.13
C GLY A 43 -7.86 4.95 17.49
N TRP A 44 -7.99 3.91 18.33
CA TRP A 44 -8.15 2.53 17.86
C TRP A 44 -9.48 2.32 17.14
N SER A 45 -10.60 2.71 17.76
CA SER A 45 -11.94 2.46 17.20
C SER A 45 -12.19 3.20 15.88
N LYS A 46 -11.59 4.37 15.68
CA LYS A 46 -11.63 5.07 14.37
C LYS A 46 -10.99 4.23 13.26
N ARG A 47 -9.90 3.53 13.56
CA ARG A 47 -9.20 2.67 12.60
C ARG A 47 -9.89 1.35 12.40
N ASP A 48 -10.36 0.74 13.49
CA ASP A 48 -11.15 -0.50 13.45
C ASP A 48 -12.47 -0.34 12.68
N TYR A 49 -13.04 0.87 12.64
CA TYR A 49 -14.17 1.19 11.77
C TYR A 49 -13.86 0.90 10.30
N GLY A 50 -12.61 1.13 9.85
CA GLY A 50 -12.15 0.76 8.51
C GLY A 50 -12.35 -0.74 8.25
N ASN A 51 -11.87 -1.58 9.15
CA ASN A 51 -11.97 -3.04 9.03
C ASN A 51 -13.40 -3.56 9.16
N ARG A 52 -14.20 -2.96 10.05
CA ARG A 52 -15.58 -3.40 10.33
C ARG A 52 -16.62 -2.91 9.33
N VAL A 53 -16.41 -1.75 8.73
CA VAL A 53 -17.43 -1.08 7.91
C VAL A 53 -16.85 -0.56 6.58
N GLY A 54 -15.73 0.16 6.62
CA GLY A 54 -15.14 0.82 5.46
C GLY A 54 -14.76 -0.16 4.36
N PHE A 55 -14.02 -1.21 4.73
CA PHE A 55 -13.61 -2.27 3.83
C PHE A 55 -14.79 -2.85 3.02
N TRP A 56 -15.87 -3.20 3.69
CA TRP A 56 -17.05 -3.83 3.06
C TRP A 56 -17.79 -2.89 2.10
N ARG A 57 -17.76 -1.58 2.37
CA ARG A 57 -18.32 -0.57 1.45
C ARG A 57 -17.47 -0.42 0.20
N LEU A 58 -16.14 -0.36 0.37
CA LEU A 58 -15.20 -0.29 -0.75
C LEU A 58 -15.21 -1.57 -1.58
N LEU A 59 -15.23 -2.74 -0.95
CA LEU A 59 -15.34 -4.02 -1.64
C LEU A 59 -16.56 -4.05 -2.59
N LYS A 60 -17.75 -3.66 -2.09
CA LYS A 60 -18.97 -3.58 -2.90
C LYS A 60 -18.83 -2.60 -4.08
N LEU A 61 -18.15 -1.47 -3.83
CA LEU A 61 -17.92 -0.46 -4.86
C LEU A 61 -16.99 -1.00 -5.95
N PHE A 62 -15.87 -1.62 -5.57
CA PHE A 62 -14.91 -2.17 -6.51
C PHE A 62 -15.51 -3.33 -7.33
N GLN A 63 -16.27 -4.20 -6.69
CA GLN A 63 -17.00 -5.28 -7.39
C GLN A 63 -18.05 -4.72 -8.38
N LYS A 64 -18.78 -3.67 -7.99
CA LYS A 64 -19.77 -3.02 -8.85
C LYS A 64 -19.17 -2.50 -10.16
N TYR A 65 -17.96 -1.96 -10.10
CA TYR A 65 -17.31 -1.35 -11.25
C TYR A 65 -16.21 -2.25 -11.88
N GLY A 66 -15.96 -3.42 -11.32
CA GLY A 66 -14.95 -4.35 -11.82
C GLY A 66 -13.53 -3.84 -11.69
N PHE A 67 -13.24 -3.02 -10.67
CA PHE A 67 -11.88 -2.49 -10.48
C PHE A 67 -10.94 -3.56 -9.91
N PRO A 68 -9.76 -3.74 -10.51
CA PRO A 68 -8.67 -4.48 -9.87
C PRO A 68 -8.13 -3.67 -8.70
N VAL A 69 -7.81 -4.35 -7.60
CA VAL A 69 -7.31 -3.73 -6.36
C VAL A 69 -6.06 -4.45 -5.89
N THR A 70 -5.09 -3.68 -5.39
CA THR A 70 -3.99 -4.19 -4.59
C THR A 70 -4.32 -3.90 -3.12
N ALA A 71 -4.51 -4.95 -2.33
CA ALA A 71 -4.69 -4.84 -0.88
C ALA A 71 -3.33 -4.78 -0.19
N ASN A 72 -2.94 -3.59 0.27
CA ASN A 72 -1.75 -3.39 1.08
C ASN A 72 -2.05 -3.78 2.52
N THR A 73 -1.55 -4.93 2.98
CA THR A 73 -2.12 -5.65 4.10
C THR A 73 -1.12 -5.88 5.23
N ASN A 74 -1.42 -5.38 6.43
CA ASN A 74 -0.74 -5.85 7.64
C ASN A 74 -1.11 -7.31 7.91
N VAL A 75 -0.12 -8.16 8.20
CA VAL A 75 -0.41 -9.61 8.32
C VAL A 75 -1.16 -10.00 9.59
N ASP A 76 -1.23 -9.15 10.60
CA ASP A 76 -2.05 -9.40 11.78
C ASP A 76 -3.55 -9.39 11.48
N ILE A 77 -3.96 -8.79 10.34
CA ILE A 77 -5.32 -8.91 9.79
C ILE A 77 -5.69 -10.38 9.52
N CYS A 78 -4.72 -11.21 9.12
CA CYS A 78 -5.00 -12.63 8.82
C CYS A 78 -5.57 -13.37 10.03
N ASP A 79 -5.17 -12.99 11.25
CA ASP A 79 -5.69 -13.60 12.49
C ASP A 79 -6.89 -12.81 13.06
N ALA A 80 -6.82 -11.47 12.99
CA ALA A 80 -7.84 -10.61 13.61
C ALA A 80 -9.13 -10.53 12.78
N HIS A 81 -9.01 -10.56 11.45
CA HIS A 81 -10.12 -10.39 10.50
C HIS A 81 -9.94 -11.31 9.27
N PRO A 82 -9.89 -12.65 9.46
CA PRO A 82 -9.68 -13.59 8.35
C PRO A 82 -10.75 -13.48 7.25
N GLU A 83 -11.94 -12.99 7.58
CA GLU A 83 -13.03 -12.72 6.64
C GLU A 83 -12.67 -11.62 5.61
N ILE A 84 -11.82 -10.65 5.98
CA ILE A 84 -11.32 -9.62 5.07
C ILE A 84 -10.38 -10.24 4.03
N ILE A 85 -9.48 -11.11 4.48
CA ILE A 85 -8.56 -11.82 3.59
C ILE A 85 -9.33 -12.68 2.61
N GLN A 86 -10.30 -13.47 3.10
CA GLN A 86 -11.12 -14.32 2.25
C GLN A 86 -11.91 -13.51 1.21
N ALA A 87 -12.50 -12.38 1.61
CA ALA A 87 -13.23 -11.51 0.69
C ALA A 87 -12.34 -10.91 -0.42
N GLY A 88 -11.09 -10.55 -0.09
CA GLY A 88 -10.11 -10.11 -1.08
C GLY A 88 -9.68 -11.23 -2.05
N ILE A 89 -9.52 -12.45 -1.55
CA ILE A 89 -9.23 -13.64 -2.37
C ILE A 89 -10.41 -13.88 -3.35
N ASP A 90 -11.64 -13.90 -2.86
CA ASP A 90 -12.85 -14.12 -3.65
C ASP A 90 -13.04 -13.02 -4.72
N ALA A 91 -12.61 -11.79 -4.42
CA ALA A 91 -12.61 -10.67 -5.35
C ALA A 91 -11.43 -10.68 -6.34
N GLY A 92 -10.48 -11.62 -6.21
CA GLY A 92 -9.32 -11.75 -7.09
C GLY A 92 -8.25 -10.66 -6.90
N TRP A 93 -8.19 -10.05 -5.71
CA TRP A 93 -7.23 -8.98 -5.42
C TRP A 93 -5.79 -9.48 -5.32
N GLU A 94 -4.85 -8.60 -5.64
CA GLU A 94 -3.45 -8.79 -5.27
C GLU A 94 -3.24 -8.37 -3.83
N PHE A 95 -2.45 -9.15 -3.07
CA PHE A 95 -2.05 -8.77 -1.72
C PHE A 95 -0.59 -8.31 -1.74
N MET A 96 -0.37 -7.07 -1.29
CA MET A 96 0.94 -6.47 -1.06
C MET A 96 1.24 -6.49 0.43
N ALA A 97 2.47 -6.82 0.81
CA ALA A 97 2.86 -6.93 2.21
C ALA A 97 3.09 -5.56 2.85
N HIS A 98 2.53 -5.36 4.06
CA HIS A 98 2.58 -4.11 4.82
C HIS A 98 3.09 -4.30 6.26
N GLY A 99 4.07 -5.17 6.46
CA GLY A 99 4.58 -5.50 7.78
C GLY A 99 3.55 -6.21 8.67
N GLU A 100 3.85 -6.31 9.97
CA GLU A 100 2.99 -6.99 10.93
C GLU A 100 1.75 -6.16 11.26
N SER A 101 1.96 -4.93 11.75
CA SER A 101 0.91 -3.96 12.08
C SER A 101 1.41 -2.53 11.90
N ASN A 102 0.51 -1.56 11.81
CA ASN A 102 0.91 -0.15 11.70
C ASN A 102 1.43 0.45 13.02
N SER A 103 1.25 -0.24 14.15
CA SER A 103 1.90 0.14 15.41
C SER A 103 3.40 -0.20 15.46
N ARG A 104 3.90 -1.00 14.50
CA ARG A 104 5.28 -1.50 14.47
C ARG A 104 5.99 -1.17 13.15
N PRO A 105 6.31 0.11 12.89
CA PRO A 105 7.02 0.51 11.68
C PRO A 105 8.47 0.01 11.67
N MET A 106 9.03 -0.23 10.47
CA MET A 106 10.33 -0.89 10.26
C MET A 106 11.48 -0.27 11.07
N HIS A 107 11.55 1.07 11.14
CA HIS A 107 12.60 1.78 11.88
C HIS A 107 12.56 1.58 13.42
N LYS A 108 11.52 0.95 13.95
CA LYS A 108 11.39 0.58 15.38
C LYS A 108 11.64 -0.89 15.65
N ILE A 109 11.90 -1.67 14.63
CA ILE A 109 12.25 -3.09 14.75
C ILE A 109 13.75 -3.16 15.08
N ASP A 110 14.13 -4.12 15.93
CA ASP A 110 15.52 -4.42 16.18
C ASP A 110 16.21 -4.78 14.85
N PRO A 111 17.33 -4.13 14.49
CA PRO A 111 18.02 -4.39 13.22
C PRO A 111 18.32 -5.88 12.98
N ASP A 112 18.63 -6.64 14.04
CA ASP A 112 18.92 -8.08 13.94
C ASP A 112 17.66 -8.91 13.67
N GLN A 113 16.47 -8.34 13.85
CA GLN A 113 15.17 -8.98 13.63
C GLN A 113 14.48 -8.55 12.34
N GLU A 114 14.93 -7.47 11.70
CA GLU A 114 14.24 -6.86 10.57
C GLU A 114 14.00 -7.86 9.43
N HIS A 115 15.05 -8.58 9.00
CA HIS A 115 14.92 -9.59 7.94
C HIS A 115 13.91 -10.69 8.31
N SER A 116 13.95 -11.18 9.54
CA SER A 116 13.01 -12.20 9.99
C SER A 116 11.57 -11.68 10.03
N VAL A 117 11.34 -10.43 10.39
CA VAL A 117 10.02 -9.79 10.38
C VAL A 117 9.49 -9.66 8.95
N ILE A 118 10.33 -9.22 8.01
CA ILE A 118 9.97 -9.16 6.58
C ILE A 118 9.59 -10.57 6.09
N LYS A 119 10.46 -11.55 6.29
CA LYS A 119 10.23 -12.92 5.85
C LYS A 119 8.96 -13.51 6.47
N ASN A 120 8.76 -13.37 7.78
CA ASN A 120 7.56 -13.87 8.46
C ASN A 120 6.28 -13.20 7.95
N THR A 121 6.34 -11.88 7.64
CA THR A 121 5.25 -11.15 7.01
C THR A 121 4.86 -11.78 5.67
N LEU A 122 5.84 -12.07 4.82
CA LEU A 122 5.62 -12.67 3.51
C LEU A 122 5.08 -14.10 3.63
N ASP A 123 5.68 -14.92 4.49
CA ASP A 123 5.30 -16.33 4.70
C ASP A 123 3.87 -16.44 5.26
N LYS A 124 3.50 -15.59 6.22
CA LYS A 124 2.16 -15.54 6.81
C LYS A 124 1.11 -15.13 5.77
N LEU A 125 1.41 -14.10 4.97
CA LEU A 125 0.50 -13.65 3.93
C LEU A 125 0.36 -14.70 2.81
N GLU A 126 1.44 -15.37 2.43
CA GLU A 126 1.41 -16.50 1.50
C GLU A 126 0.54 -17.65 2.04
N SER A 127 0.70 -18.01 3.31
CA SER A 127 -0.11 -19.04 3.96
C SER A 127 -1.59 -18.70 3.97
N ALA A 128 -1.94 -17.44 4.24
CA ALA A 128 -3.32 -16.98 4.32
C ALA A 128 -4.00 -16.82 2.94
N THR A 129 -3.24 -16.43 1.91
CA THR A 129 -3.79 -16.10 0.58
C THR A 129 -3.54 -17.17 -0.47
N GLY A 130 -2.66 -18.15 -0.19
CA GLY A 130 -2.18 -19.15 -1.13
C GLY A 130 -1.22 -18.62 -2.20
N LYS A 131 -0.78 -17.35 -2.08
CA LYS A 131 0.14 -16.71 -3.03
C LYS A 131 1.16 -15.84 -2.27
N ARG A 132 2.46 -16.03 -2.59
CA ARG A 132 3.49 -15.16 -2.06
C ARG A 132 3.32 -13.74 -2.58
N PRO A 133 3.34 -12.70 -1.71
CA PRO A 133 3.31 -11.32 -2.13
C PRO A 133 4.45 -10.98 -3.08
N LYS A 134 4.17 -10.14 -4.07
CA LYS A 134 5.18 -9.67 -5.02
C LYS A 134 5.70 -8.28 -4.67
N GLY A 135 4.99 -7.55 -3.86
CA GLY A 135 5.29 -6.18 -3.49
C GLY A 135 5.30 -5.96 -2.00
N TRP A 136 5.95 -4.87 -1.62
CA TRP A 136 6.08 -4.36 -0.28
C TRP A 136 5.76 -2.87 -0.21
N MET A 137 5.06 -2.47 0.84
CA MET A 137 5.03 -1.11 1.34
C MET A 137 5.10 -1.17 2.87
N GLY A 138 6.13 -0.61 3.45
CA GLY A 138 6.34 -0.65 4.90
C GLY A 138 5.30 0.19 5.66
N PRO A 139 4.98 -0.15 6.93
CA PRO A 139 4.08 0.63 7.74
C PRO A 139 4.53 2.09 7.84
N GLY A 140 3.68 3.01 7.34
CA GLY A 140 3.99 4.43 7.24
C GLY A 140 5.08 4.78 6.23
N MET A 141 5.40 3.89 5.29
CA MET A 141 6.49 4.03 4.30
C MET A 141 7.86 4.27 4.96
N HIS A 142 8.09 3.58 6.06
CA HIS A 142 9.36 3.67 6.79
C HIS A 142 10.25 2.48 6.43
N GLU A 143 11.49 2.79 6.12
CA GLU A 143 12.56 1.83 5.88
C GLU A 143 13.72 2.05 6.83
N THR A 144 14.61 1.06 6.91
CA THR A 144 15.98 1.17 7.42
C THR A 144 16.96 1.18 6.24
N TRP A 145 18.25 1.25 6.54
CA TRP A 145 19.28 1.11 5.50
C TRP A 145 19.33 -0.29 4.85
N ASN A 146 18.76 -1.30 5.50
CA ASN A 146 18.84 -2.69 5.07
C ASN A 146 17.52 -3.18 4.43
N THR A 147 16.41 -2.45 4.60
CA THR A 147 15.08 -2.91 4.16
C THR A 147 15.10 -3.35 2.69
N LEU A 148 15.56 -2.51 1.78
CA LEU A 148 15.60 -2.85 0.34
C LEU A 148 16.44 -4.09 0.03
N ASP A 149 17.56 -4.28 0.73
CA ASP A 149 18.42 -5.45 0.53
C ASP A 149 17.69 -6.72 0.96
N TYR A 150 17.00 -6.71 2.10
CA TYR A 150 16.20 -7.84 2.57
C TYR A 150 15.00 -8.13 1.65
N LEU A 151 14.33 -7.09 1.12
CA LEU A 151 13.26 -7.27 0.13
C LEU A 151 13.79 -7.94 -1.16
N ALA A 152 15.01 -7.58 -1.57
CA ALA A 152 15.68 -8.20 -2.70
C ALA A 152 16.06 -9.67 -2.44
N GLU A 153 16.58 -9.98 -1.26
CA GLU A 153 16.87 -11.36 -0.83
C GLU A 153 15.62 -12.23 -0.84
N GLU A 154 14.47 -11.69 -0.42
CA GLU A 154 13.16 -12.34 -0.46
C GLU A 154 12.52 -12.33 -1.87
N LYS A 155 13.22 -11.81 -2.89
CA LYS A 155 12.84 -11.80 -4.31
C LYS A 155 11.54 -11.07 -4.61
N LEU A 156 11.26 -10.02 -3.86
CA LEU A 156 10.15 -9.13 -4.18
C LEU A 156 10.39 -8.41 -5.50
N LEU A 157 9.31 -8.18 -6.25
CA LEU A 157 9.39 -7.51 -7.55
C LEU A 157 9.37 -6.00 -7.43
N TYR A 158 8.64 -5.47 -6.43
CA TYR A 158 8.49 -4.02 -6.26
C TYR A 158 8.38 -3.60 -4.80
N CYS A 159 8.80 -2.35 -4.56
CA CYS A 159 8.61 -1.61 -3.31
C CYS A 159 7.88 -0.29 -3.60
N ALA A 160 6.94 0.10 -2.74
CA ALA A 160 6.11 1.29 -2.91
C ALA A 160 6.39 2.38 -1.84
N ASP A 161 7.51 2.30 -1.13
CA ASP A 161 7.87 3.26 -0.07
C ASP A 161 8.44 4.58 -0.62
N TRP A 162 8.91 4.60 -1.88
CA TRP A 162 9.61 5.73 -2.48
C TRP A 162 8.68 6.57 -3.36
N ILE A 163 8.27 7.74 -2.84
CA ILE A 163 7.30 8.65 -3.47
C ILE A 163 7.96 9.74 -4.32
N ASN A 164 9.01 9.43 -5.06
CA ASN A 164 9.88 10.40 -5.72
C ASN A 164 9.74 10.42 -7.25
N ASP A 165 8.76 9.72 -7.81
CA ASP A 165 8.53 9.65 -9.26
C ASP A 165 7.07 9.28 -9.58
N ASP A 166 6.58 9.65 -10.77
CA ASP A 166 5.29 9.24 -11.32
C ASP A 166 5.41 8.02 -12.25
N GLN A 167 6.63 7.52 -12.43
CA GLN A 167 6.95 6.36 -13.24
C GLN A 167 7.68 5.31 -12.40
N PRO A 168 7.40 4.02 -12.62
CA PRO A 168 8.23 2.97 -12.02
C PRO A 168 9.65 3.03 -12.56
N TYR A 169 10.62 2.77 -11.69
CA TYR A 169 12.03 2.68 -12.05
C TYR A 169 12.74 1.58 -11.28
N MET A 170 13.87 1.10 -11.85
CA MET A 170 14.66 0.03 -11.22
C MET A 170 15.56 0.61 -10.13
N MET A 171 15.48 0.04 -8.95
CA MET A 171 16.41 0.27 -7.84
C MET A 171 17.46 -0.83 -7.83
N ARG A 172 18.71 -0.44 -7.61
CA ARG A 172 19.85 -1.38 -7.53
C ARG A 172 20.02 -1.83 -6.09
N THR A 173 19.97 -3.12 -5.88
CA THR A 173 20.27 -3.78 -4.61
C THR A 173 21.30 -4.88 -4.84
N PRO A 174 22.01 -5.34 -3.81
CA PRO A 174 22.91 -6.49 -3.97
C PRO A 174 22.14 -7.74 -4.42
N GLY A 175 22.40 -8.21 -5.63
CA GLY A 175 21.95 -9.51 -6.11
C GLY A 175 20.58 -9.57 -6.81
N HIS A 176 19.67 -8.62 -6.60
CA HIS A 176 18.37 -8.59 -7.28
C HIS A 176 17.88 -7.14 -7.44
N GLU A 177 17.36 -6.81 -8.61
CA GLU A 177 16.78 -5.49 -8.85
C GLU A 177 15.31 -5.46 -8.41
N ILE A 178 14.92 -4.37 -7.74
CA ILE A 178 13.53 -4.13 -7.31
C ILE A 178 12.99 -2.92 -8.05
N VAL A 179 11.74 -2.97 -8.47
CA VAL A 179 11.04 -1.83 -9.05
C VAL A 179 10.54 -0.91 -7.93
N SER A 180 10.91 0.38 -7.97
CA SER A 180 10.18 1.39 -7.21
C SER A 180 8.86 1.65 -7.92
N MET A 181 7.74 1.35 -7.25
CA MET A 181 6.39 1.63 -7.76
C MET A 181 5.87 2.93 -7.14
N PRO A 182 5.44 3.89 -7.97
CA PRO A 182 4.91 5.14 -7.46
C PRO A 182 3.66 4.91 -6.62
N TYR A 183 3.70 5.28 -5.34
CA TYR A 183 2.50 5.29 -4.48
C TYR A 183 1.90 6.69 -4.41
N GLY A 184 2.76 7.71 -4.26
CA GLY A 184 2.37 9.12 -4.25
C GLY A 184 1.66 9.60 -2.97
N GLU A 185 1.79 10.89 -2.69
CA GLU A 185 1.00 11.53 -1.63
C GLU A 185 -0.40 11.96 -2.12
N HIS A 186 -0.59 12.07 -3.43
CA HIS A 186 -1.81 12.54 -4.08
C HIS A 186 -2.06 11.78 -5.39
N PRO A 187 -3.30 11.38 -5.68
CA PRO A 187 -4.48 11.42 -4.80
C PRO A 187 -4.47 10.29 -3.76
N HIS A 188 -4.66 10.68 -2.49
CA HIS A 188 -4.61 9.79 -1.34
C HIS A 188 -5.62 10.26 -0.30
N ASP A 189 -6.57 9.41 0.11
CA ASP A 189 -7.70 9.79 0.96
C ASP A 189 -7.28 10.31 2.34
N ASN A 190 -6.30 9.67 2.98
CA ASN A 190 -5.78 10.11 4.28
C ASN A 190 -5.11 11.49 4.18
N GLY A 191 -4.38 11.77 3.12
CA GLY A 191 -3.81 13.10 2.84
C GLY A 191 -4.90 14.14 2.60
N ALA A 192 -5.79 13.87 1.66
CA ALA A 192 -6.84 14.79 1.26
C ALA A 192 -7.86 15.06 2.37
N ILE A 193 -8.42 14.00 2.97
CA ILE A 193 -9.55 14.14 3.90
C ILE A 193 -9.07 14.41 5.33
N ASN A 194 -8.09 13.65 5.85
CA ASN A 194 -7.69 13.77 7.25
C ASN A 194 -6.70 14.92 7.50
N ARG A 195 -5.80 15.23 6.56
CA ARG A 195 -4.79 16.27 6.74
C ARG A 195 -5.22 17.63 6.16
N MET A 196 -5.74 17.62 4.91
CA MET A 196 -6.14 18.87 4.22
C MET A 196 -7.62 19.21 4.41
N HIS A 197 -8.41 18.32 5.00
CA HIS A 197 -9.84 18.50 5.27
C HIS A 197 -10.68 18.74 4.00
N TYR A 198 -10.29 18.14 2.89
CA TYR A 198 -11.03 18.24 1.64
C TYR A 198 -12.37 17.50 1.76
N SER A 199 -13.38 18.08 1.14
CA SER A 199 -14.66 17.43 0.94
C SER A 199 -14.54 16.28 -0.07
N PRO A 200 -15.48 15.35 -0.12
CA PRO A 200 -15.52 14.30 -1.14
C PRO A 200 -15.47 14.84 -2.57
N ALA A 201 -16.10 15.99 -2.85
CA ALA A 201 -16.09 16.62 -4.17
C ALA A 201 -14.70 17.16 -4.55
N GLU A 202 -13.97 17.74 -3.59
CA GLU A 202 -12.59 18.19 -3.81
C GLU A 202 -11.64 17.00 -4.01
N PHE A 203 -11.83 15.90 -3.28
CA PHE A 203 -11.05 14.70 -3.49
C PHE A 203 -11.33 14.06 -4.87
N GLU A 204 -12.60 14.02 -5.29
CA GLU A 204 -12.97 13.59 -6.65
C GLU A 204 -12.30 14.46 -7.71
N GLN A 205 -12.31 15.79 -7.54
CA GLN A 205 -11.66 16.70 -8.47
C GLN A 205 -10.14 16.49 -8.49
N MET A 206 -9.50 16.28 -7.34
CA MET A 206 -8.08 15.96 -7.26
C MET A 206 -7.71 14.72 -8.08
N ILE A 207 -8.52 13.65 -8.02
CA ILE A 207 -8.30 12.45 -8.81
C ILE A 207 -8.40 12.76 -10.31
N LYS A 208 -9.39 13.56 -10.72
CA LYS A 208 -9.58 13.95 -12.13
C LYS A 208 -8.41 14.77 -12.65
N ASP A 209 -8.01 15.80 -11.90
CA ASP A 209 -6.91 16.69 -12.28
C ASP A 209 -5.58 15.92 -12.40
N ALA A 210 -5.31 15.00 -11.45
CA ALA A 210 -4.15 14.13 -11.51
C ALA A 210 -4.19 13.20 -12.74
N PHE A 211 -5.36 12.61 -13.03
CA PHE A 211 -5.54 11.77 -14.21
C PHE A 211 -5.30 12.56 -15.51
N ASP A 212 -5.90 13.74 -15.65
CA ASP A 212 -5.80 14.56 -16.86
C ASP A 212 -4.35 14.98 -17.12
N THR A 213 -3.62 15.41 -16.08
CA THR A 213 -2.20 15.74 -16.15
C THR A 213 -1.36 14.55 -16.60
N LEU A 214 -1.49 13.42 -15.91
CA LEU A 214 -0.72 12.20 -16.23
C LEU A 214 -1.11 11.61 -17.59
N TYR A 215 -2.35 11.79 -18.03
CA TYR A 215 -2.80 11.35 -19.34
C TYR A 215 -2.18 12.18 -20.47
N GLU A 216 -2.03 13.49 -20.28
CA GLU A 216 -1.35 14.36 -21.22
C GLU A 216 0.14 14.01 -21.32
N GLU A 217 0.84 13.92 -20.19
CA GLU A 217 2.26 13.55 -20.12
C GLU A 217 2.51 12.11 -20.60
N GLY A 218 1.54 11.23 -20.39
CA GLY A 218 1.54 9.84 -20.82
C GLY A 218 1.58 9.63 -22.33
N ALA A 219 1.40 10.70 -23.13
CA ALA A 219 1.61 10.67 -24.57
C ALA A 219 3.09 10.43 -24.96
N GLU A 220 4.01 10.84 -24.09
CA GLU A 220 5.45 10.66 -24.33
C GLU A 220 5.99 9.37 -23.71
N THR A 221 5.52 9.00 -22.54
CA THR A 221 5.96 7.83 -21.77
C THR A 221 4.87 7.41 -20.78
N GLY A 222 4.66 6.12 -20.59
CA GLY A 222 3.60 5.62 -19.69
C GLY A 222 3.77 6.11 -18.25
N MET A 223 2.67 6.56 -17.66
CA MET A 223 2.57 7.08 -16.30
C MET A 223 1.78 6.13 -15.38
N VAL A 224 1.90 6.29 -14.07
CA VAL A 224 1.09 5.58 -13.07
C VAL A 224 0.29 6.60 -12.28
N LEU A 225 -1.02 6.37 -12.16
CA LEU A 225 -1.89 7.10 -11.23
C LEU A 225 -2.21 6.19 -10.05
N PRO A 226 -1.50 6.29 -8.93
CA PRO A 226 -1.85 5.58 -7.71
C PRO A 226 -3.03 6.27 -7.02
N ILE A 227 -4.00 5.49 -6.53
CA ILE A 227 -5.11 5.97 -5.70
C ILE A 227 -5.07 5.20 -4.39
N GLY A 228 -4.52 5.82 -3.35
CA GLY A 228 -4.42 5.25 -2.01
C GLY A 228 -5.70 5.48 -1.21
N LEU A 229 -6.28 4.41 -0.69
CA LEU A 229 -7.51 4.41 0.11
C LEU A 229 -7.30 3.65 1.43
N HIS A 230 -8.03 4.08 2.47
CA HIS A 230 -8.01 3.45 3.80
C HIS A 230 -9.40 3.06 4.26
#